data_c43f514a8745f498f44b9521df5d28d0
#
_entry.id   c43f514a8745f498f44b9521df5d28d0
#
_cell.length_a   1.000
_cell.length_b   1.000
_cell.length_c   1.000
_cell.angle_alpha   90.00
_cell.angle_beta   90.00
_cell.angle_gamma   90.00
#
_symmetry.space_group_name_H-M   'P 1'
#
loop_
_entity.id
_entity.type
_entity.pdbx_description
1 polymer ?
#
loop_
_entity_poly.entity_id
_entity_poly.type
_entity_poly.pdbx_seq_one_letter_code
_entity_poly.pdbx_strand_id
1 'polypeptide(L)'
;EGENIGQGGLYRLEEGEEKWEPVTNGLPENPQVRALLIHPENPKIIYAGTNQGPYRSDDRGDNWHPMGTPRDGMNVWSLAFHPHDTQIIYAGYEPFGIYRSEDGGQSWQETDTSRVAFPNVTTYMPPLAKRVIDIAFDPSMPSDAYAAVEVGGLLATRDGGDSWESITDGLYIANNTVDLHGVEVNPVTPGLLFIITQVAMFRSRDRGVRWEHVRFGEMFPGGSYCRDLVIAPNDPKTMYLAAGAGGGGAPAGIEEAGALFQSSDSGETWKRVN
;
A
#
# COMPACT_ATOMS: atom_id res chain seq x y z
N GLU A 1 -18.22 4.52 32.02
CA GLU A 1 -18.89 4.47 30.72
C GLU A 1 -17.79 4.14 29.73
N GLY A 2 -17.70 2.84 29.35
CA GLY A 2 -16.67 2.36 28.42
C GLY A 2 -16.91 2.96 27.04
N GLU A 3 -15.90 3.64 26.50
CA GLU A 3 -15.87 4.00 25.10
C GLU A 3 -16.06 2.71 24.30
N ASN A 4 -17.13 2.64 23.53
CA ASN A 4 -17.28 1.64 22.48
C ASN A 4 -16.15 1.88 21.46
N ILE A 5 -15.03 1.21 21.64
CA ILE A 5 -14.05 1.05 20.57
C ILE A 5 -14.82 0.35 19.47
N GLY A 6 -15.10 1.05 18.39
CA GLY A 6 -15.91 0.53 17.29
C GLY A 6 -15.36 -0.82 16.86
N GLN A 7 -16.24 -1.79 16.65
CA GLN A 7 -15.84 -3.08 16.09
C GLN A 7 -15.18 -2.83 14.74
N GLY A 8 -14.00 -3.39 14.51
CA GLY A 8 -13.36 -3.39 13.21
C GLY A 8 -14.28 -4.05 12.18
N GLY A 9 -14.07 -3.80 10.90
CA GLY A 9 -14.85 -4.42 9.85
C GLY A 9 -14.88 -3.64 8.55
N LEU A 10 -15.75 -4.10 7.66
CA LEU A 10 -16.07 -3.42 6.42
C LEU A 10 -17.47 -2.86 6.47
N TYR A 11 -17.61 -1.69 5.87
CA TYR A 11 -18.89 -1.01 5.77
C TYR A 11 -19.10 -0.57 4.33
N ARG A 12 -20.34 -0.62 3.86
CA ARG A 12 -20.76 -0.16 2.54
C ARG A 12 -21.77 0.97 2.68
N LEU A 13 -21.62 2.01 1.86
CA LEU A 13 -22.62 3.05 1.66
C LEU A 13 -23.18 2.88 0.25
N GLU A 14 -24.47 2.61 0.13
CA GLU A 14 -25.15 2.56 -1.16
C GLU A 14 -25.41 3.97 -1.68
N GLU A 15 -25.46 4.13 -3.00
CA GLU A 15 -25.73 5.42 -3.63
C GLU A 15 -27.09 5.96 -3.22
N GLY A 16 -27.11 7.19 -2.71
CA GLY A 16 -28.31 7.86 -2.23
C GLY A 16 -28.68 7.58 -0.77
N GLU A 17 -27.94 6.71 -0.10
CA GLU A 17 -28.11 6.46 1.33
C GLU A 17 -27.15 7.33 2.16
N GLU A 18 -27.55 7.64 3.40
CA GLU A 18 -26.71 8.40 4.34
C GLU A 18 -26.07 7.51 5.41
N LYS A 19 -26.46 6.25 5.47
CA LYS A 19 -26.04 5.34 6.53
C LYS A 19 -25.12 4.24 5.97
N TRP A 20 -23.97 4.10 6.59
CA TRP A 20 -23.08 2.98 6.37
C TRP A 20 -23.62 1.70 6.98
N GLU A 21 -23.64 0.62 6.22
CA GLU A 21 -24.04 -0.69 6.68
C GLU A 21 -22.85 -1.64 6.78
N PRO A 22 -22.75 -2.44 7.86
CA PRO A 22 -21.69 -3.42 7.99
C PRO A 22 -21.86 -4.55 6.96
N VAL A 23 -20.77 -4.93 6.30
CA VAL A 23 -20.69 -6.01 5.31
C VAL A 23 -19.63 -7.02 5.74
N THR A 24 -19.84 -7.65 6.89
CA THR A 24 -18.85 -8.51 7.54
C THR A 24 -19.25 -9.99 7.61
N ASN A 25 -20.36 -10.38 6.99
CA ASN A 25 -20.84 -11.76 7.05
C ASN A 25 -19.84 -12.73 6.39
N GLY A 26 -19.32 -13.68 7.16
CA GLY A 26 -18.30 -14.61 6.73
C GLY A 26 -16.85 -14.16 6.94
N LEU A 27 -16.63 -12.90 7.32
CA LEU A 27 -15.32 -12.46 7.82
C LEU A 27 -15.05 -13.03 9.22
N PRO A 28 -13.78 -13.09 9.66
CA PRO A 28 -13.46 -13.53 11.01
C PRO A 28 -14.09 -12.64 12.08
N GLU A 29 -14.19 -13.14 13.30
CA GLU A 29 -14.61 -12.34 14.44
C GLU A 29 -13.63 -11.16 14.65
N ASN A 30 -14.15 -9.95 14.80
CA ASN A 30 -13.36 -8.70 14.91
C ASN A 30 -12.33 -8.53 13.77
N PRO A 31 -12.76 -8.51 12.51
CA PRO A 31 -11.85 -8.46 11.39
C PRO A 31 -11.10 -7.13 11.36
N GLN A 32 -9.78 -7.21 11.32
CA GLN A 32 -8.94 -6.05 11.02
C GLN A 32 -8.63 -6.08 9.54
N VAL A 33 -9.43 -5.37 8.75
CA VAL A 33 -9.23 -5.28 7.31
C VAL A 33 -8.17 -4.22 7.01
N ARG A 34 -7.11 -4.61 6.33
CA ARG A 34 -5.95 -3.78 6.02
C ARG A 34 -5.78 -3.51 4.53
N ALA A 35 -6.28 -4.42 3.70
CA ALA A 35 -6.28 -4.29 2.25
C ALA A 35 -7.67 -4.56 1.70
N LEU A 36 -8.03 -3.80 0.66
CA LEU A 36 -9.25 -4.01 -0.11
C LEU A 36 -8.91 -3.91 -1.59
N LEU A 37 -9.30 -4.93 -2.37
CA LEU A 37 -9.04 -4.99 -3.80
C LEU A 37 -10.34 -5.32 -4.52
N ILE A 38 -10.80 -4.42 -5.39
CA ILE A 38 -12.01 -4.60 -6.20
C ILE A 38 -11.62 -5.08 -7.58
N HIS A 39 -12.26 -6.15 -8.06
CA HIS A 39 -11.99 -6.69 -9.39
C HIS A 39 -12.37 -5.66 -10.48
N PRO A 40 -11.45 -5.27 -11.36
CA PRO A 40 -11.65 -4.14 -12.28
C PRO A 40 -12.75 -4.37 -13.31
N GLU A 41 -12.98 -5.62 -13.73
CA GLU A 41 -13.99 -5.97 -14.73
C GLU A 41 -15.32 -6.42 -14.11
N ASN A 42 -15.32 -6.80 -12.84
CA ASN A 42 -16.52 -7.24 -12.12
C ASN A 42 -16.52 -6.70 -10.68
N PRO A 43 -17.07 -5.52 -10.43
CA PRO A 43 -17.05 -4.88 -9.11
C PRO A 43 -17.90 -5.62 -8.04
N LYS A 44 -18.55 -6.72 -8.38
CA LYS A 44 -19.16 -7.62 -7.39
C LYS A 44 -18.10 -8.47 -6.67
N ILE A 45 -16.97 -8.71 -7.32
CA ILE A 45 -15.86 -9.47 -6.74
C ILE A 45 -14.96 -8.50 -5.99
N ILE A 46 -14.81 -8.76 -4.69
CA ILE A 46 -13.99 -7.96 -3.79
C ILE A 46 -13.10 -8.90 -2.99
N TYR A 47 -11.87 -8.51 -2.78
CA TYR A 47 -10.91 -9.21 -1.93
C TYR A 47 -10.56 -8.34 -0.72
N ALA A 48 -10.44 -8.95 0.44
CA ALA A 48 -10.08 -8.29 1.68
C ALA A 48 -8.87 -8.99 2.32
N GLY A 49 -7.82 -8.21 2.61
CA GLY A 49 -6.70 -8.65 3.43
C GLY A 49 -7.01 -8.41 4.90
N THR A 50 -7.02 -9.45 5.70
CA THR A 50 -7.40 -9.39 7.11
C THR A 50 -6.29 -9.85 8.04
N ASN A 51 -6.53 -9.75 9.34
CA ASN A 51 -5.66 -10.30 10.39
C ASN A 51 -5.69 -11.85 10.46
N GLN A 52 -6.48 -12.52 9.63
CA GLN A 52 -6.56 -13.97 9.58
C GLN A 52 -6.45 -14.53 8.15
N GLY A 53 -5.79 -13.80 7.26
CA GLY A 53 -5.61 -14.18 5.87
C GLY A 53 -6.48 -13.39 4.91
N PRO A 54 -6.44 -13.72 3.61
CA PRO A 54 -7.26 -13.08 2.59
C PRO A 54 -8.66 -13.69 2.53
N TYR A 55 -9.64 -12.86 2.21
CA TYR A 55 -11.05 -13.22 2.01
C TYR A 55 -11.52 -12.69 0.66
N ARG A 56 -12.52 -13.38 0.08
CA ARG A 56 -13.17 -12.99 -1.17
C ARG A 56 -14.67 -12.92 -0.99
N SER A 57 -15.28 -11.94 -1.60
CA SER A 57 -16.72 -11.83 -1.84
C SER A 57 -17.00 -11.84 -3.34
N ASP A 58 -18.10 -12.48 -3.76
CA ASP A 58 -18.59 -12.48 -5.13
C ASP A 58 -19.90 -11.67 -5.28
N ASP A 59 -20.34 -10.99 -4.22
CA ASP A 59 -21.63 -10.32 -4.12
C ASP A 59 -21.55 -8.95 -3.46
N ARG A 60 -20.46 -8.20 -3.72
CA ARG A 60 -20.23 -6.84 -3.22
C ARG A 60 -20.04 -6.75 -1.70
N GLY A 61 -19.60 -7.81 -1.07
CA GLY A 61 -19.34 -7.86 0.35
C GLY A 61 -20.49 -8.39 1.19
N ASP A 62 -21.60 -8.81 0.59
CA ASP A 62 -22.72 -9.39 1.35
C ASP A 62 -22.31 -10.71 2.02
N ASN A 63 -21.48 -11.52 1.37
CA ASN A 63 -20.91 -12.74 1.93
C ASN A 63 -19.42 -12.84 1.60
N TRP A 64 -18.62 -13.31 2.59
CA TRP A 64 -17.18 -13.48 2.48
C TRP A 64 -16.78 -14.94 2.70
N HIS A 65 -15.78 -15.38 1.94
CA HIS A 65 -15.19 -16.71 2.04
C HIS A 65 -13.67 -16.60 2.23
N PRO A 66 -13.07 -17.40 3.11
CA PRO A 66 -11.62 -17.42 3.26
C PRO A 66 -10.98 -17.96 1.98
N MET A 67 -9.85 -17.37 1.60
CA MET A 67 -9.00 -17.85 0.53
C MET A 67 -7.81 -18.54 1.19
N GLY A 68 -7.75 -19.87 1.09
CA GLY A 68 -6.68 -20.64 1.71
C GLY A 68 -5.31 -20.23 1.17
N THR A 69 -4.40 -19.87 2.08
CA THR A 69 -2.99 -19.62 1.76
C THR A 69 -2.11 -20.45 2.68
N PRO A 70 -0.82 -20.69 2.31
CA PRO A 70 0.13 -21.35 3.21
C PRO A 70 0.38 -20.62 4.53
N ARG A 71 -0.12 -19.39 4.65
CA ARG A 71 -0.02 -18.54 5.84
C ARG A 71 -1.37 -18.13 6.40
N ASP A 72 -2.34 -19.03 6.38
CA ASP A 72 -3.63 -18.82 7.02
C ASP A 72 -3.46 -18.41 8.50
N GLY A 73 -4.29 -17.48 8.96
CA GLY A 73 -4.20 -16.92 10.31
C GLY A 73 -3.13 -15.86 10.48
N MET A 74 -2.46 -15.44 9.40
CA MET A 74 -1.49 -14.34 9.39
C MET A 74 -2.10 -13.07 8.80
N ASN A 75 -1.53 -11.91 9.19
CA ASN A 75 -1.97 -10.62 8.67
C ASN A 75 -1.65 -10.47 7.19
N VAL A 76 -2.65 -10.12 6.38
CA VAL A 76 -2.48 -9.64 4.99
C VAL A 76 -2.60 -8.14 4.98
N TRP A 77 -1.52 -7.46 4.59
CA TRP A 77 -1.43 -6.01 4.60
C TRP A 77 -1.66 -5.37 3.23
N SER A 78 -1.36 -6.10 2.16
CA SER A 78 -1.56 -5.63 0.78
C SER A 78 -2.06 -6.72 -0.12
N LEU A 79 -2.85 -6.32 -1.13
CA LEU A 79 -3.34 -7.16 -2.22
C LEU A 79 -3.23 -6.37 -3.51
N ALA A 80 -2.73 -6.97 -4.58
CA ALA A 80 -2.62 -6.33 -5.87
C ALA A 80 -2.90 -7.31 -7.02
N PHE A 81 -3.60 -6.84 -8.06
CA PHE A 81 -3.70 -7.57 -9.32
C PHE A 81 -2.48 -7.30 -10.21
N HIS A 82 -2.10 -8.32 -10.96
CA HIS A 82 -1.28 -8.09 -12.14
C HIS A 82 -2.04 -7.22 -13.15
N PRO A 83 -1.41 -6.21 -13.79
CA PRO A 83 -2.13 -5.19 -14.56
C PRO A 83 -2.85 -5.70 -15.80
N HIS A 84 -2.46 -6.85 -16.34
CA HIS A 84 -3.01 -7.42 -17.56
C HIS A 84 -3.70 -8.78 -17.37
N ASP A 85 -3.70 -9.32 -16.15
CA ASP A 85 -4.34 -10.60 -15.85
C ASP A 85 -4.84 -10.64 -14.41
N THR A 86 -6.14 -10.51 -14.25
CA THR A 86 -6.80 -10.51 -12.93
C THR A 86 -6.86 -11.89 -12.26
N GLN A 87 -6.42 -12.95 -12.94
CA GLN A 87 -6.20 -14.26 -12.30
C GLN A 87 -4.91 -14.25 -11.47
N ILE A 88 -3.98 -13.35 -11.80
CA ILE A 88 -2.73 -13.22 -11.05
C ILE A 88 -2.91 -12.17 -9.96
N ILE A 89 -2.82 -12.61 -8.71
CA ILE A 89 -2.99 -11.78 -7.51
C ILE A 89 -1.77 -11.95 -6.62
N TYR A 90 -1.31 -10.85 -6.05
CA TYR A 90 -0.24 -10.83 -5.04
C TYR A 90 -0.80 -10.46 -3.69
N ALA A 91 -0.26 -11.09 -2.65
CA ALA A 91 -0.57 -10.80 -1.25
C ALA A 91 0.71 -10.55 -0.46
N GLY A 92 0.75 -9.42 0.23
CA GLY A 92 1.83 -9.02 1.13
C GLY A 92 1.46 -9.26 2.59
N TYR A 93 2.36 -9.88 3.33
CA TYR A 93 2.12 -10.40 4.68
C TYR A 93 2.93 -9.71 5.79
N GLU A 94 2.45 -9.88 7.01
CA GLU A 94 3.18 -9.76 8.27
C GLU A 94 3.05 -11.11 9.05
N PRO A 95 4.15 -11.72 9.50
CA PRO A 95 5.55 -11.41 9.20
C PRO A 95 5.85 -11.42 7.70
N PHE A 96 6.91 -10.72 7.30
CA PHE A 96 7.31 -10.55 5.90
C PHE A 96 7.17 -11.82 5.06
N GLY A 97 6.55 -11.67 3.92
CA GLY A 97 6.36 -12.67 2.88
C GLY A 97 5.52 -12.09 1.74
N ILE A 98 5.80 -12.50 0.51
CA ILE A 98 5.03 -12.15 -0.68
C ILE A 98 4.56 -13.46 -1.31
N TYR A 99 3.27 -13.57 -1.54
CA TYR A 99 2.64 -14.73 -2.16
C TYR A 99 1.96 -14.33 -3.46
N ARG A 100 1.97 -15.24 -4.42
CA ARG A 100 1.32 -15.08 -5.73
C ARG A 100 0.32 -16.20 -5.95
N SER A 101 -0.85 -15.84 -6.44
CA SER A 101 -1.85 -16.71 -7.04
C SER A 101 -1.87 -16.52 -8.55
N GLU A 102 -2.12 -17.57 -9.32
CA GLU A 102 -2.30 -17.55 -10.78
C GLU A 102 -3.70 -18.03 -11.19
N ASP A 103 -4.60 -18.23 -10.23
CA ASP A 103 -5.93 -18.82 -10.43
C ASP A 103 -7.05 -18.04 -9.71
N GLY A 104 -6.88 -16.72 -9.59
CA GLY A 104 -7.86 -15.84 -8.94
C GLY A 104 -7.94 -16.04 -7.44
N GLY A 105 -6.86 -16.52 -6.82
CA GLY A 105 -6.74 -16.70 -5.37
C GLY A 105 -7.20 -18.05 -4.85
N GLN A 106 -7.36 -19.07 -5.72
CA GLN A 106 -7.72 -20.41 -5.29
C GLN A 106 -6.51 -21.17 -4.73
N SER A 107 -5.33 -20.94 -5.30
CA SER A 107 -4.06 -21.45 -4.77
C SER A 107 -2.99 -20.36 -4.75
N TRP A 108 -2.00 -20.52 -3.86
CA TRP A 108 -0.97 -19.53 -3.63
C TRP A 108 0.41 -20.17 -3.52
N GLN A 109 1.41 -19.49 -4.04
CA GLN A 109 2.82 -19.87 -3.96
C GLN A 109 3.62 -18.75 -3.32
N GLU A 110 4.57 -19.09 -2.47
CA GLU A 110 5.55 -18.13 -1.95
C GLU A 110 6.53 -17.76 -3.06
N THR A 111 6.78 -16.47 -3.22
CA THR A 111 7.74 -15.97 -4.21
C THR A 111 9.16 -16.05 -3.66
N ASP A 112 10.18 -16.06 -4.53
CA ASP A 112 11.58 -16.09 -4.07
C ASP A 112 12.01 -14.72 -3.53
N THR A 113 12.25 -14.67 -2.24
CA THR A 113 12.77 -13.48 -1.52
C THR A 113 14.17 -13.67 -1.00
N SER A 114 14.91 -14.66 -1.49
CA SER A 114 16.28 -14.98 -1.02
C SER A 114 17.30 -13.86 -1.25
N ARG A 115 17.03 -12.96 -2.21
CA ARG A 115 17.87 -11.79 -2.49
C ARG A 115 17.44 -10.52 -1.74
N VAL A 116 16.42 -10.61 -0.90
CA VAL A 116 16.00 -9.48 -0.08
C VAL A 116 16.94 -9.32 1.11
N ALA A 117 17.54 -8.14 1.20
CA ALA A 117 18.37 -7.74 2.33
C ALA A 117 17.76 -6.48 2.96
N PHE A 118 17.25 -6.63 4.16
CA PHE A 118 16.67 -5.47 4.87
C PHE A 118 17.78 -4.54 5.37
N PRO A 119 17.53 -3.22 5.34
CA PRO A 119 18.46 -2.24 5.88
C PRO A 119 18.71 -2.49 7.36
N ASN A 120 19.98 -2.36 7.77
CA ASN A 120 20.35 -2.42 9.19
C ASN A 120 20.10 -1.05 9.85
N VAL A 121 18.85 -0.82 10.23
CA VAL A 121 18.42 0.42 10.88
C VAL A 121 17.92 0.11 12.29
N THR A 122 18.21 1.01 13.22
CA THR A 122 17.65 0.94 14.58
C THR A 122 16.16 1.32 14.52
N THR A 123 15.30 0.36 14.78
CA THR A 123 13.85 0.58 14.68
C THR A 123 13.13 -0.11 15.83
N TYR A 124 11.86 0.29 16.01
CA TYR A 124 10.94 -0.35 16.93
C TYR A 124 10.46 -1.73 16.44
N MET A 125 10.70 -2.06 15.17
CA MET A 125 10.19 -3.28 14.53
C MET A 125 11.30 -4.31 14.32
N PRO A 126 11.21 -5.49 14.92
CA PRO A 126 12.15 -6.55 14.69
C PRO A 126 12.08 -7.06 13.24
N PRO A 127 13.18 -7.64 12.69
CA PRO A 127 13.24 -8.06 11.29
C PRO A 127 12.11 -8.99 10.85
N LEU A 128 11.68 -9.89 11.71
CA LEU A 128 10.62 -10.87 11.41
C LEU A 128 9.21 -10.29 11.43
N ALA A 129 9.02 -9.11 12.00
CA ALA A 129 7.71 -8.45 12.08
C ALA A 129 7.47 -7.44 10.95
N LYS A 130 8.36 -7.37 9.95
CA LYS A 130 8.20 -6.45 8.82
C LYS A 130 6.94 -6.78 8.03
N ARG A 131 6.32 -5.73 7.46
CA ARG A 131 5.03 -5.79 6.77
C ARG A 131 5.21 -5.38 5.33
N VAL A 132 4.67 -6.15 4.40
CA VAL A 132 4.54 -5.73 3.00
C VAL A 132 3.23 -4.95 2.89
N ILE A 133 3.33 -3.64 3.06
CA ILE A 133 2.14 -2.78 3.23
C ILE A 133 1.52 -2.35 1.92
N ASP A 134 2.28 -2.42 0.82
CA ASP A 134 1.80 -2.04 -0.50
C ASP A 134 2.55 -2.77 -1.60
N ILE A 135 1.88 -3.07 -2.72
CA ILE A 135 2.44 -3.69 -3.93
C ILE A 135 1.86 -2.97 -5.15
N ALA A 136 2.73 -2.38 -5.96
CA ALA A 136 2.36 -1.68 -7.19
C ALA A 136 3.06 -2.26 -8.41
N PHE A 137 2.30 -2.48 -9.49
CA PHE A 137 2.80 -2.95 -10.79
C PHE A 137 3.03 -1.79 -11.74
N ASP A 138 4.00 -1.94 -12.64
CA ASP A 138 4.13 -1.05 -13.79
C ASP A 138 3.26 -1.57 -14.96
N PRO A 139 2.15 -0.89 -15.30
CA PRO A 139 1.26 -1.36 -16.36
C PRO A 139 1.91 -1.35 -17.74
N SER A 140 2.97 -0.55 -17.92
CA SER A 140 3.73 -0.47 -19.19
C SER A 140 4.82 -1.54 -19.28
N MET A 141 5.22 -2.09 -18.14
CA MET A 141 6.22 -3.15 -17.99
C MET A 141 5.71 -4.20 -16.99
N PRO A 142 4.80 -5.09 -17.41
CA PRO A 142 4.06 -5.96 -16.50
C PRO A 142 4.93 -6.97 -15.73
N SER A 143 6.18 -7.18 -16.13
CA SER A 143 7.14 -7.95 -15.34
C SER A 143 7.72 -7.19 -14.15
N ASP A 144 7.49 -5.86 -14.12
CA ASP A 144 8.01 -5.01 -13.07
C ASP A 144 6.93 -4.74 -12.02
N ALA A 145 7.26 -5.03 -10.78
CA ALA A 145 6.48 -4.61 -9.63
C ALA A 145 7.37 -4.17 -8.48
N TYR A 146 6.78 -3.43 -7.57
CA TYR A 146 7.45 -2.86 -6.41
C TYR A 146 6.65 -3.18 -5.16
N ALA A 147 7.36 -3.49 -4.08
CA ALA A 147 6.72 -3.76 -2.78
C ALA A 147 7.32 -2.85 -1.71
N ALA A 148 6.47 -2.05 -1.09
CA ALA A 148 6.83 -1.21 0.04
C ALA A 148 6.79 -2.05 1.32
N VAL A 149 7.91 -2.08 2.04
CA VAL A 149 8.02 -2.80 3.31
C VAL A 149 8.20 -1.80 4.44
N GLU A 150 7.27 -1.83 5.41
CA GLU A 150 7.35 -0.99 6.61
C GLU A 150 8.64 -1.30 7.37
N VAL A 151 9.47 -0.29 7.56
CA VAL A 151 10.82 -0.40 8.14
C VAL A 151 11.71 -1.43 7.41
N GLY A 152 11.46 -1.66 6.13
CA GLY A 152 12.17 -2.64 5.31
C GLY A 152 12.69 -2.07 3.99
N GLY A 153 12.22 -0.88 3.62
CA GLY A 153 12.57 -0.25 2.35
C GLY A 153 11.75 -0.77 1.17
N LEU A 154 12.25 -0.54 -0.03
CA LEU A 154 11.59 -0.89 -1.27
C LEU A 154 12.20 -2.16 -1.87
N LEU A 155 11.33 -3.06 -2.28
CA LEU A 155 11.67 -4.24 -3.07
C LEU A 155 11.20 -4.06 -4.50
N ALA A 156 11.86 -4.73 -5.44
CA ALA A 156 11.42 -4.83 -6.81
C ALA A 156 11.52 -6.26 -7.34
N THR A 157 10.64 -6.58 -8.26
CA THR A 157 10.75 -7.71 -9.19
C THR A 157 10.88 -7.20 -10.61
N ARG A 158 11.55 -7.98 -11.47
CA ARG A 158 11.72 -7.74 -12.90
C ARG A 158 11.31 -8.96 -13.75
N ASP A 159 10.78 -9.98 -13.08
CA ASP A 159 10.44 -11.28 -13.65
C ASP A 159 8.99 -11.68 -13.35
N GLY A 160 8.11 -10.69 -13.16
CA GLY A 160 6.70 -10.93 -12.89
C GLY A 160 6.45 -11.52 -11.49
N GLY A 161 7.32 -11.21 -10.53
CA GLY A 161 7.17 -11.65 -9.14
C GLY A 161 7.72 -13.03 -8.83
N ASP A 162 8.44 -13.66 -9.76
CA ASP A 162 9.13 -14.92 -9.48
C ASP A 162 10.20 -14.72 -8.41
N SER A 163 10.96 -13.62 -8.49
CA SER A 163 11.94 -13.24 -7.47
C SER A 163 11.91 -11.75 -7.15
N TRP A 164 12.30 -11.43 -5.91
CA TRP A 164 12.34 -10.07 -5.38
C TRP A 164 13.72 -9.72 -4.85
N GLU A 165 14.11 -8.46 -5.02
CA GLU A 165 15.35 -7.93 -4.50
C GLU A 165 15.16 -6.55 -3.87
N SER A 166 16.04 -6.19 -2.92
CA SER A 166 16.00 -4.86 -2.30
C SER A 166 16.61 -3.82 -3.25
N ILE A 167 15.88 -2.70 -3.45
CA ILE A 167 16.33 -1.54 -4.24
C ILE A 167 16.32 -0.26 -3.38
N THR A 168 16.70 -0.39 -2.14
CA THR A 168 16.64 0.69 -1.13
C THR A 168 17.81 1.66 -1.23
N ASP A 169 18.84 1.37 -2.01
CA ASP A 169 20.03 2.19 -2.16
C ASP A 169 19.68 3.61 -2.64
N GLY A 170 20.27 4.61 -2.00
CA GLY A 170 20.00 6.02 -2.30
C GLY A 170 18.83 6.64 -1.51
N LEU A 171 18.11 5.88 -0.71
CA LEU A 171 17.04 6.38 0.16
C LEU A 171 17.54 6.80 1.56
N TYR A 172 18.80 6.57 1.88
CA TYR A 172 19.34 6.80 3.22
C TYR A 172 19.65 8.26 3.52
N ILE A 173 18.61 9.06 3.75
CA ILE A 173 18.75 10.41 4.31
C ILE A 173 18.74 10.35 5.84
N ALA A 174 17.89 9.46 6.39
CA ALA A 174 17.76 9.18 7.82
C ALA A 174 17.16 7.78 7.99
N ASN A 175 17.25 7.18 9.19
CA ASN A 175 16.71 5.85 9.46
C ASN A 175 15.22 5.70 9.07
N ASN A 176 14.43 6.75 9.25
CA ASN A 176 12.98 6.73 8.97
C ASN A 176 12.63 6.83 7.48
N THR A 177 13.61 7.04 6.59
CA THR A 177 13.36 7.05 5.14
C THR A 177 13.14 5.66 4.55
N VAL A 178 13.48 4.60 5.29
CA VAL A 178 13.20 3.21 4.93
C VAL A 178 11.94 2.66 5.60
N ASP A 179 11.24 3.51 6.36
CA ASP A 179 9.91 3.25 6.89
C ASP A 179 8.88 3.68 5.85
N LEU A 180 8.63 2.80 4.88
CA LEU A 180 7.75 3.07 3.77
C LEU A 180 6.29 2.91 4.19
N HIS A 181 5.45 3.78 3.63
CA HIS A 181 4.01 3.79 3.83
C HIS A 181 3.24 3.51 2.53
N GLY A 182 3.90 3.49 1.39
CA GLY A 182 3.30 3.14 0.11
C GLY A 182 4.26 3.32 -1.05
N VAL A 183 3.90 2.75 -2.19
CA VAL A 183 4.57 2.88 -3.48
C VAL A 183 3.53 3.04 -4.58
N GLU A 184 3.72 4.04 -5.43
CA GLU A 184 2.88 4.29 -6.60
C GLU A 184 3.70 4.27 -7.88
N VAL A 185 3.16 3.63 -8.92
CA VAL A 185 3.74 3.60 -10.25
C VAL A 185 2.87 4.44 -11.19
N ASN A 186 3.47 5.39 -11.90
CA ASN A 186 2.71 6.17 -12.86
C ASN A 186 2.35 5.29 -14.08
N PRO A 187 1.05 5.09 -14.40
CA PRO A 187 0.63 4.10 -15.39
C PRO A 187 0.93 4.49 -16.84
N VAL A 188 1.31 5.74 -17.11
CA VAL A 188 1.54 6.25 -18.48
C VAL A 188 2.96 6.75 -18.70
N THR A 189 3.76 6.86 -17.65
CA THR A 189 5.16 7.27 -17.74
C THR A 189 6.05 6.12 -17.25
N PRO A 190 6.61 5.32 -18.16
CA PRO A 190 7.39 4.15 -17.77
C PRO A 190 8.55 4.50 -16.85
N GLY A 191 8.68 3.75 -15.76
CA GLY A 191 9.74 3.92 -14.77
C GLY A 191 9.60 5.10 -13.82
N LEU A 192 8.49 5.84 -13.89
CA LEU A 192 8.17 6.90 -12.94
C LEU A 192 7.48 6.29 -11.71
N LEU A 193 8.16 6.35 -10.58
CA LEU A 193 7.73 5.81 -9.30
C LEU A 193 7.71 6.88 -8.23
N PHE A 194 6.82 6.71 -7.27
CA PHE A 194 6.79 7.47 -6.04
C PHE A 194 6.78 6.53 -4.84
N ILE A 195 7.50 6.88 -3.81
CA ILE A 195 7.37 6.25 -2.49
C ILE A 195 7.11 7.30 -1.44
N ILE A 196 6.32 6.92 -0.46
CA ILE A 196 6.02 7.74 0.70
C ILE A 196 6.54 7.05 1.95
N THR A 197 7.02 7.88 2.88
CA THR A 197 7.65 7.42 4.11
C THR A 197 7.14 8.20 5.30
N GLN A 198 7.57 7.80 6.49
CA GLN A 198 7.30 8.51 7.74
C GLN A 198 7.75 9.98 7.72
N VAL A 199 8.69 10.37 6.86
CA VAL A 199 9.29 11.72 6.92
C VAL A 199 9.33 12.44 5.58
N ALA A 200 9.01 11.78 4.47
CA ALA A 200 9.22 12.33 3.14
C ALA A 200 8.44 11.62 2.04
N MET A 201 8.41 12.23 0.88
CA MET A 201 8.08 11.60 -0.39
C MET A 201 9.32 11.61 -1.30
N PHE A 202 9.55 10.51 -2.00
CA PHE A 202 10.61 10.39 -3.01
C PHE A 202 10.03 10.00 -4.35
N ARG A 203 10.72 10.41 -5.41
CA ARG A 203 10.41 10.10 -6.79
C ARG A 203 11.60 9.48 -7.47
N SER A 204 11.37 8.44 -8.28
CA SER A 204 12.33 7.90 -9.23
C SER A 204 11.78 8.02 -10.65
N ARG A 205 12.63 8.30 -11.63
CA ARG A 205 12.30 8.34 -13.06
C ARG A 205 12.98 7.23 -13.86
N ASP A 206 13.67 6.34 -13.16
CA ASP A 206 14.52 5.31 -13.74
C ASP A 206 14.33 3.95 -13.05
N ARG A 207 13.06 3.63 -12.73
CA ARG A 207 12.66 2.33 -12.17
C ARG A 207 13.26 2.05 -10.78
N GLY A 208 13.48 3.10 -9.98
CA GLY A 208 14.01 2.97 -8.62
C GLY A 208 15.53 2.92 -8.52
N VAL A 209 16.26 3.20 -9.62
CA VAL A 209 17.73 3.25 -9.59
C VAL A 209 18.23 4.51 -8.89
N ARG A 210 17.57 5.63 -9.09
CA ARG A 210 17.89 6.91 -8.45
C ARG A 210 16.64 7.52 -7.87
N TRP A 211 16.81 8.20 -6.73
CA TRP A 211 15.73 8.81 -6.00
C TRP A 211 15.95 10.30 -5.78
N GLU A 212 14.91 11.07 -6.03
CA GLU A 212 14.82 12.48 -5.78
C GLU A 212 13.89 12.72 -4.59
N HIS A 213 14.35 13.43 -3.58
CA HIS A 213 13.50 13.88 -2.48
C HIS A 213 12.56 14.98 -2.98
N VAL A 214 11.27 14.69 -3.05
CA VAL A 214 10.26 15.67 -3.48
C VAL A 214 9.97 16.63 -2.33
N ARG A 215 10.27 17.91 -2.57
CA ARG A 215 10.03 19.00 -1.61
C ARG A 215 9.25 20.12 -2.29
N PHE A 216 8.24 20.60 -1.60
CA PHE A 216 7.49 21.79 -2.01
C PHE A 216 7.17 22.65 -0.78
N GLY A 217 6.96 23.97 -1.01
CA GLY A 217 6.95 24.96 0.07
C GLY A 217 5.81 24.84 1.09
N GLU A 218 4.76 24.09 0.74
CA GLU A 218 3.59 23.88 1.59
C GLU A 218 3.67 22.62 2.46
N MET A 219 4.75 21.83 2.33
CA MET A 219 4.98 20.67 3.20
C MET A 219 5.27 21.12 4.63
N PHE A 220 4.95 20.24 5.59
CA PHE A 220 5.15 20.53 7.00
C PHE A 220 6.64 20.78 7.34
N PRO A 221 6.95 21.85 8.08
CA PRO A 221 8.29 22.08 8.57
C PRO A 221 8.79 20.93 9.44
N GLY A 222 10.02 20.47 9.21
CA GLY A 222 10.61 19.37 9.98
C GLY A 222 10.30 17.97 9.46
N GLY A 223 9.58 17.86 8.35
CA GLY A 223 9.22 16.62 7.68
C GLY A 223 7.72 16.38 7.61
N SER A 224 7.29 15.76 6.54
CA SER A 224 5.89 15.41 6.31
C SER A 224 5.70 13.92 6.50
N TYR A 225 4.89 13.55 7.47
CA TYR A 225 4.46 12.17 7.67
C TYR A 225 3.46 11.80 6.57
N CYS A 226 3.95 11.24 5.47
CA CYS A 226 3.13 10.86 4.32
C CYS A 226 2.38 9.56 4.64
N ARG A 227 1.06 9.58 4.48
CA ARG A 227 0.20 8.44 4.85
C ARG A 227 -0.34 7.69 3.67
N ASP A 228 -0.68 8.41 2.61
CA ASP A 228 -1.28 7.82 1.42
C ASP A 228 -0.98 8.69 0.21
N LEU A 229 -0.76 8.05 -0.92
CA LEU A 229 -0.55 8.67 -2.22
C LEU A 229 -1.37 7.90 -3.25
N VAL A 230 -2.16 8.61 -4.02
CA VAL A 230 -2.98 8.00 -5.06
C VAL A 230 -2.84 8.74 -6.38
N ILE A 231 -2.81 7.99 -7.47
CA ILE A 231 -2.87 8.51 -8.83
C ILE A 231 -4.31 8.36 -9.31
N ALA A 232 -4.91 9.45 -9.83
CA ALA A 232 -6.30 9.40 -10.29
C ALA A 232 -6.42 8.46 -11.50
N PRO A 233 -7.31 7.45 -11.45
CA PRO A 233 -7.36 6.40 -12.48
C PRO A 233 -7.74 6.92 -13.87
N ASN A 234 -8.50 8.02 -13.95
CA ASN A 234 -8.94 8.62 -15.20
C ASN A 234 -8.05 9.78 -15.69
N ASP A 235 -7.10 10.21 -14.87
CA ASP A 235 -6.14 11.27 -15.20
C ASP A 235 -4.81 11.03 -14.48
N PRO A 236 -3.88 10.27 -15.07
CA PRO A 236 -2.61 9.92 -14.44
C PRO A 236 -1.66 11.09 -14.14
N LYS A 237 -2.01 12.30 -14.58
CA LYS A 237 -1.30 13.52 -14.21
C LYS A 237 -1.78 14.06 -12.87
N THR A 238 -3.00 13.74 -12.48
CA THR A 238 -3.59 14.14 -11.21
C THR A 238 -3.25 13.13 -10.13
N MET A 239 -2.66 13.62 -9.05
CA MET A 239 -2.24 12.84 -7.89
C MET A 239 -2.67 13.55 -6.61
N TYR A 240 -2.95 12.76 -5.58
CA TYR A 240 -3.26 13.28 -4.24
C TYR A 240 -2.35 12.64 -3.20
N LEU A 241 -1.79 13.48 -2.31
CA LEU A 241 -0.96 13.07 -1.19
C LEU A 241 -1.62 13.48 0.11
N ALA A 242 -1.92 12.53 0.97
CA ALA A 242 -2.32 12.78 2.34
C ALA A 242 -1.10 12.76 3.26
N ALA A 243 -0.85 13.87 3.95
CA ALA A 243 0.29 13.95 4.86
C ALA A 243 -0.06 14.74 6.14
N GLY A 244 0.70 14.49 7.18
CA GLY A 244 0.59 15.18 8.45
C GLY A 244 1.94 15.76 8.90
N ALA A 245 1.94 16.50 9.99
CA ALA A 245 3.16 16.91 10.66
C ALA A 245 3.91 15.67 11.16
N GLY A 246 5.23 15.61 10.88
CA GLY A 246 6.05 14.41 11.08
C GLY A 246 6.17 13.92 12.52
N GLY A 247 6.41 12.64 12.61
CA GLY A 247 6.96 11.80 13.67
C GLY A 247 6.72 12.17 15.13
N GLY A 248 5.53 11.91 15.66
CA GLY A 248 5.26 12.02 17.10
C GLY A 248 4.12 12.95 17.50
N GLY A 249 3.29 13.33 16.55
CA GLY A 249 2.15 14.23 16.76
C GLY A 249 2.44 15.65 16.30
N ALA A 250 1.38 16.45 16.13
CA ALA A 250 1.54 17.85 15.78
C ALA A 250 2.39 18.55 16.84
N PRO A 251 3.40 19.34 16.44
CA PRO A 251 4.08 20.22 17.38
C PRO A 251 3.07 21.09 18.12
N ALA A 252 3.31 21.33 19.40
CA ALA A 252 2.43 22.18 20.20
C ALA A 252 2.22 23.54 19.51
N GLY A 253 0.96 23.89 19.21
CA GLY A 253 0.59 25.13 18.52
C GLY A 253 0.31 24.99 17.01
N ILE A 254 0.37 23.80 16.42
CA ILE A 254 -0.14 23.56 15.06
C ILE A 254 -1.61 23.11 15.20
N GLU A 255 -2.54 24.01 14.84
CA GLU A 255 -3.99 23.70 14.88
C GLU A 255 -4.39 22.68 13.81
N GLU A 256 -3.64 22.57 12.70
CA GLU A 256 -3.90 21.64 11.60
C GLU A 256 -2.77 20.62 11.49
N ALA A 257 -3.03 19.41 11.98
CA ALA A 257 -2.05 18.33 11.99
C ALA A 257 -1.99 17.52 10.67
N GLY A 258 -2.93 17.74 9.75
CA GLY A 258 -3.03 17.02 8.48
C GLY A 258 -3.36 17.93 7.31
N ALA A 259 -2.96 17.50 6.11
CA ALA A 259 -3.24 18.19 4.86
C ALA A 259 -3.39 17.21 3.69
N LEU A 260 -4.19 17.63 2.72
CA LEU A 260 -4.28 17.00 1.41
C LEU A 260 -3.59 17.89 0.38
N PHE A 261 -2.72 17.31 -0.39
CA PHE A 261 -2.00 17.98 -1.48
C PHE A 261 -2.40 17.37 -2.81
N GLN A 262 -2.45 18.20 -3.84
CA GLN A 262 -2.76 17.79 -5.21
C GLN A 262 -1.63 18.19 -6.15
N SER A 263 -1.28 17.28 -7.04
CA SER A 263 -0.53 17.55 -8.27
C SER A 263 -1.47 17.40 -9.46
N SER A 264 -1.22 18.16 -10.53
CA SER A 264 -1.92 18.05 -11.84
C SER A 264 -0.92 17.86 -13.00
N ASP A 265 0.32 17.55 -12.68
CA ASP A 265 1.44 17.46 -13.62
C ASP A 265 2.37 16.26 -13.34
N SER A 266 1.78 15.13 -12.94
CA SER A 266 2.49 13.87 -12.63
C SER A 266 3.52 14.05 -11.50
N GLY A 267 3.18 14.82 -10.47
CA GLY A 267 4.01 14.99 -9.28
C GLY A 267 5.17 15.98 -9.43
N GLU A 268 5.18 16.82 -10.49
CA GLU A 268 6.20 17.86 -10.65
C GLU A 268 5.98 19.00 -9.66
N THR A 269 4.74 19.48 -9.59
CA THR A 269 4.34 20.54 -8.66
C THR A 269 3.17 20.10 -7.79
N TRP A 270 3.10 20.64 -6.59
CA TRP A 270 2.09 20.30 -5.60
C TRP A 270 1.52 21.56 -4.96
N LYS A 271 0.23 21.51 -4.67
CA LYS A 271 -0.49 22.55 -3.92
C LYS A 271 -1.33 21.92 -2.83
N ARG A 272 -1.47 22.59 -1.71
CA ARG A 272 -2.41 22.24 -0.65
C ARG A 272 -3.84 22.50 -1.14
N VAL A 273 -4.80 21.59 -0.85
CA VAL A 273 -6.20 21.69 -1.30
C VAL A 273 -7.25 21.71 -0.17
N ASN A 274 -6.78 21.65 1.09
CA ASN A 274 -7.62 21.80 2.30
C ASN A 274 -6.99 22.75 3.30
#